data_55ec9e1eb27a51a6d875e8555e1eddef
#
_entry.id   55ec9e1eb27a51a6d875e8555e1eddef
#
_cell.length_a   1.000
_cell.length_b   1.000
_cell.length_c   1.000
_cell.angle_alpha   90.00
_cell.angle_beta   90.00
_cell.angle_gamma   90.00
#
_symmetry.space_group_name_H-M   'P 1'
#
loop_
_entity.id
_entity.type
_entity.pdbx_description
1 polymer ?
#
loop_
_entity_poly.entity_id
_entity_poly.type
_entity_poly.pdbx_seq_one_letter_code
_entity_poly.pdbx_strand_id
1 'polypeptide(L)'
;MNQKVENLKGKLIVSCQALSNEPLHSSFIMGRMALAAKEGGAFGIRANTKEDIKEIQSQVDLPIIGIVKRDYEDSDIYITPTMKEIDELMEVKPEIIAMDATISKRPGNKTLDEFFKEAKEKYPDQLWMADCSTVEEALHADELGFDFIGTTMVGYTPQSKGDKIEANDFEILRKIVAGTKHRVIAEGTMNTHDKARQVIELGAYCVVVGSIFPRPQLITKSFVDEMKKLEA
;
A
#
# COMPACT_ATOMS: atom_id res chain seq x y z
N MET A 1 8.60 -17.06 -7.94
CA MET A 1 8.12 -15.65 -7.96
C MET A 1 8.39 -15.04 -9.33
N ASN A 2 7.49 -14.18 -9.85
CA ASN A 2 7.64 -13.57 -11.17
C ASN A 2 8.85 -12.60 -11.19
N GLN A 3 9.64 -12.60 -12.27
CA GLN A 3 10.82 -11.73 -12.43
C GLN A 3 10.52 -10.24 -12.27
N LYS A 4 9.30 -9.79 -12.68
CA LYS A 4 8.86 -8.40 -12.49
C LYS A 4 8.83 -8.00 -11.01
N VAL A 5 8.37 -8.91 -10.14
CA VAL A 5 8.30 -8.68 -8.70
C VAL A 5 9.69 -8.73 -8.06
N GLU A 6 10.58 -9.60 -8.53
CA GLU A 6 11.98 -9.62 -8.08
C GLU A 6 12.71 -8.31 -8.38
N ASN A 7 12.40 -7.69 -9.50
CA ASN A 7 13.00 -6.42 -9.93
C ASN A 7 12.56 -5.20 -9.05
N LEU A 8 11.61 -5.38 -8.14
CA LEU A 8 11.20 -4.32 -7.19
C LEU A 8 12.24 -4.05 -6.09
N LYS A 9 13.21 -4.94 -5.89
CA LYS A 9 14.21 -4.77 -4.82
C LYS A 9 14.96 -3.44 -4.94
N GLY A 10 14.90 -2.62 -3.88
CA GLY A 10 15.53 -1.30 -3.83
C GLY A 10 14.87 -0.25 -4.73
N LYS A 11 13.63 -0.48 -5.17
CA LYS A 11 12.95 0.37 -6.15
C LYS A 11 11.74 1.09 -5.58
N LEU A 12 11.31 2.10 -6.33
CA LEU A 12 10.12 2.90 -6.06
C LEU A 12 8.89 2.28 -6.72
N ILE A 13 7.83 2.15 -5.94
CA ILE A 13 6.47 1.88 -6.38
C ILE A 13 5.67 3.19 -6.21
N VAL A 14 4.94 3.60 -7.23
CA VAL A 14 4.08 4.79 -7.15
C VAL A 14 2.63 4.35 -6.93
N SER A 15 1.99 4.92 -5.91
CA SER A 15 0.58 4.70 -5.65
C SER A 15 -0.26 5.64 -6.54
N CYS A 16 -0.96 5.06 -7.52
CA CYS A 16 -1.90 5.75 -8.40
C CYS A 16 -3.33 5.44 -7.95
N GLN A 17 -3.84 6.22 -7.00
CA GLN A 17 -5.16 6.02 -6.40
C GLN A 17 -5.82 7.37 -6.13
N ALA A 18 -7.09 7.52 -6.55
CA ALA A 18 -7.95 8.64 -6.20
C ALA A 18 -9.32 8.12 -5.76
N LEU A 19 -9.81 8.58 -4.61
CA LEU A 19 -11.13 8.24 -4.10
C LEU A 19 -12.22 9.00 -4.86
N SER A 20 -13.46 8.52 -4.79
CA SER A 20 -14.60 9.08 -5.51
C SER A 20 -14.87 10.56 -5.26
N ASN A 21 -14.44 11.07 -4.11
CA ASN A 21 -14.55 12.48 -3.72
C ASN A 21 -13.30 13.31 -4.04
N GLU A 22 -12.28 12.73 -4.67
CA GLU A 22 -11.02 13.42 -5.00
C GLU A 22 -11.03 13.95 -6.46
N PRO A 23 -10.37 15.10 -6.72
CA PRO A 23 -10.42 15.77 -8.02
C PRO A 23 -9.94 14.93 -9.21
N LEU A 24 -8.99 14.01 -8.98
CA LEU A 24 -8.41 13.17 -10.03
C LEU A 24 -9.04 11.77 -10.12
N HIS A 25 -10.22 11.56 -9.50
CA HIS A 25 -10.94 10.29 -9.58
C HIS A 25 -11.36 9.96 -11.02
N SER A 26 -10.59 9.09 -11.68
CA SER A 26 -10.85 8.59 -13.02
C SER A 26 -9.83 7.52 -13.36
N SER A 27 -10.27 6.37 -13.85
CA SER A 27 -9.36 5.29 -14.27
C SER A 27 -8.44 5.75 -15.41
N PHE A 28 -8.93 6.56 -16.35
CA PHE A 28 -8.08 7.17 -17.38
C PHE A 28 -6.97 8.03 -16.79
N ILE A 29 -7.28 8.86 -15.77
CA ILE A 29 -6.27 9.68 -15.10
C ILE A 29 -5.27 8.80 -14.37
N MET A 30 -5.70 7.75 -13.66
CA MET A 30 -4.79 6.82 -12.97
C MET A 30 -3.87 6.10 -13.97
N GLY A 31 -4.37 5.70 -15.13
CA GLY A 31 -3.56 5.15 -16.21
C GLY A 31 -2.49 6.13 -16.71
N ARG A 32 -2.83 7.41 -16.93
CA ARG A 32 -1.87 8.45 -17.34
C ARG A 32 -0.84 8.75 -16.25
N MET A 33 -1.23 8.72 -14.98
CA MET A 33 -0.30 8.87 -13.86
C MET A 33 0.68 7.69 -13.76
N ALA A 34 0.20 6.47 -13.98
CA ALA A 34 1.07 5.29 -14.01
C ALA A 34 2.09 5.36 -15.14
N LEU A 35 1.69 5.86 -16.33
CA LEU A 35 2.61 6.09 -17.44
C LEU A 35 3.68 7.14 -17.07
N ALA A 36 3.26 8.27 -16.53
CA ALA A 36 4.19 9.32 -16.08
C ALA A 36 5.14 8.80 -14.98
N ALA A 37 4.64 8.00 -14.04
CA ALA A 37 5.47 7.37 -13.01
C ALA A 37 6.53 6.44 -13.63
N LYS A 38 6.14 5.61 -14.63
CA LYS A 38 7.07 4.75 -15.38
C LYS A 38 8.14 5.57 -16.10
N GLU A 39 7.76 6.64 -16.78
CA GLU A 39 8.71 7.55 -17.44
C GLU A 39 9.66 8.21 -16.44
N GLY A 40 9.19 8.49 -15.22
CA GLY A 40 9.98 8.98 -14.11
C GLY A 40 10.86 7.93 -13.44
N GLY A 41 10.81 6.66 -13.87
CA GLY A 41 11.65 5.58 -13.35
C GLY A 41 11.03 4.75 -12.23
N ALA A 42 9.73 4.78 -12.02
CA ALA A 42 9.04 3.83 -11.12
C ALA A 42 9.13 2.39 -11.66
N PHE A 43 9.25 1.43 -10.75
CA PHE A 43 9.35 0.00 -11.08
C PHE A 43 8.08 -0.80 -10.77
N GLY A 44 7.10 -0.18 -10.12
CA GLY A 44 5.80 -0.79 -9.83
C GLY A 44 4.75 0.27 -9.55
N ILE A 45 3.50 -0.16 -9.55
CA ILE A 45 2.33 0.68 -9.27
C ILE A 45 1.53 0.04 -8.14
N ARG A 46 0.99 0.85 -7.22
CA ARG A 46 -0.07 0.43 -6.31
C ARG A 46 -1.36 1.10 -6.75
N ALA A 47 -2.42 0.32 -6.96
CA ALA A 47 -3.67 0.81 -7.55
C ALA A 47 -4.89 0.28 -6.82
N ASN A 48 -5.98 1.07 -6.86
CA ASN A 48 -7.26 0.76 -6.26
C ASN A 48 -8.27 0.43 -7.37
N THR A 49 -9.15 -0.55 -7.13
CA THR A 49 -10.19 -1.05 -8.02
C THR A 49 -9.71 -1.79 -9.28
N LYS A 50 -10.53 -2.72 -9.73
CA LYS A 50 -10.23 -3.48 -10.96
C LYS A 50 -10.25 -2.59 -12.21
N GLU A 51 -11.07 -1.55 -12.22
CA GLU A 51 -11.20 -0.60 -13.32
C GLU A 51 -9.92 0.20 -13.52
N ASP A 52 -9.37 0.75 -12.42
CA ASP A 52 -8.11 1.50 -12.45
C ASP A 52 -6.94 0.57 -12.84
N ILE A 53 -6.90 -0.63 -12.24
CA ILE A 53 -5.85 -1.62 -12.54
C ILE A 53 -5.86 -1.99 -14.02
N LYS A 54 -7.05 -2.27 -14.59
CA LYS A 54 -7.19 -2.61 -16.01
C LYS A 54 -6.71 -1.48 -16.94
N GLU A 55 -7.05 -0.23 -16.61
CA GLU A 55 -6.57 0.92 -17.36
C GLU A 55 -5.05 1.08 -17.23
N ILE A 56 -4.49 0.95 -16.02
CA ILE A 56 -3.05 1.01 -15.79
C ILE A 56 -2.32 -0.08 -16.59
N GLN A 57 -2.81 -1.31 -16.59
CA GLN A 57 -2.25 -2.43 -17.37
C GLN A 57 -2.25 -2.15 -18.88
N SER A 58 -3.18 -1.34 -19.38
CA SER A 58 -3.20 -0.92 -20.79
C SER A 58 -2.10 0.09 -21.14
N GLN A 59 -1.60 0.84 -20.14
CA GLN A 59 -0.63 1.93 -20.30
C GLN A 59 0.81 1.50 -19.98
N VAL A 60 1.00 0.59 -19.02
CA VAL A 60 2.33 0.22 -18.51
C VAL A 60 2.46 -1.28 -18.29
N ASP A 61 3.66 -1.81 -18.52
CA ASP A 61 4.04 -3.18 -18.22
C ASP A 61 4.89 -3.22 -16.93
N LEU A 62 4.30 -2.77 -15.81
CA LEU A 62 4.90 -2.79 -14.49
C LEU A 62 4.12 -3.71 -13.57
N PRO A 63 4.74 -4.34 -12.56
CA PRO A 63 4.02 -5.10 -11.55
C PRO A 63 3.10 -4.18 -10.75
N ILE A 64 1.91 -4.69 -10.44
CA ILE A 64 0.87 -3.95 -9.73
C ILE A 64 0.60 -4.59 -8.37
N ILE A 65 0.58 -3.77 -7.31
CA ILE A 65 -0.05 -4.08 -6.03
C ILE A 65 -1.49 -3.60 -6.11
N GLY A 66 -2.42 -4.54 -6.22
CA GLY A 66 -3.86 -4.26 -6.32
C GLY A 66 -4.54 -4.26 -4.96
N ILE A 67 -5.45 -3.32 -4.76
CA ILE A 67 -6.37 -3.26 -3.63
C ILE A 67 -7.76 -2.89 -4.11
N VAL A 68 -8.77 -3.13 -3.27
CA VAL A 68 -10.08 -2.47 -3.40
C VAL A 68 -10.42 -1.84 -2.07
N LYS A 69 -10.62 -0.52 -2.08
CA LYS A 69 -11.12 0.21 -0.92
C LYS A 69 -12.65 0.21 -0.94
N ARG A 70 -13.23 -0.32 0.13
CA ARG A 70 -14.69 -0.35 0.32
C ARG A 70 -15.01 -0.31 1.80
N ASP A 71 -15.93 0.59 2.16
CA ASP A 71 -16.42 0.73 3.52
C ASP A 71 -17.55 -0.26 3.78
N TYR A 72 -17.61 -0.78 5.01
CA TYR A 72 -18.65 -1.65 5.53
C TYR A 72 -19.15 -1.10 6.87
N GLU A 73 -20.46 -1.15 7.12
CA GLU A 73 -21.06 -0.56 8.32
C GLU A 73 -20.62 -1.25 9.63
N ASP A 74 -20.22 -2.52 9.55
CA ASP A 74 -19.84 -3.37 10.68
C ASP A 74 -18.32 -3.53 10.87
N SER A 75 -17.49 -2.74 10.14
CA SER A 75 -16.03 -2.88 10.20
C SER A 75 -15.31 -1.58 9.86
N ASP A 76 -14.21 -1.33 10.58
CA ASP A 76 -13.27 -0.23 10.26
C ASP A 76 -12.27 -0.61 9.16
N ILE A 77 -12.22 -1.88 8.77
CA ILE A 77 -11.35 -2.36 7.69
C ILE A 77 -11.94 -1.96 6.34
N TYR A 78 -11.14 -1.23 5.55
CA TYR A 78 -11.56 -0.76 4.24
C TYR A 78 -10.61 -1.16 3.09
N ILE A 79 -9.41 -1.71 3.37
CA ILE A 79 -8.48 -2.19 2.33
C ILE A 79 -8.71 -3.68 2.08
N THR A 80 -9.29 -4.02 0.94
CA THR A 80 -9.58 -5.39 0.51
C THR A 80 -10.26 -6.19 1.66
N PRO A 81 -11.45 -5.73 2.13
CA PRO A 81 -12.02 -6.21 3.39
C PRO A 81 -12.52 -7.65 3.34
N THR A 82 -13.02 -8.12 2.18
CA THR A 82 -13.68 -9.43 2.05
C THR A 82 -13.22 -10.19 0.81
N MET A 83 -13.67 -11.44 0.67
CA MET A 83 -13.41 -12.25 -0.52
C MET A 83 -13.98 -11.64 -1.80
N LYS A 84 -15.03 -10.81 -1.70
CA LYS A 84 -15.60 -10.10 -2.84
C LYS A 84 -14.56 -9.20 -3.51
N GLU A 85 -13.81 -8.43 -2.73
CA GLU A 85 -12.76 -7.53 -3.23
C GLU A 85 -11.60 -8.33 -3.83
N ILE A 86 -11.25 -9.47 -3.24
CA ILE A 86 -10.24 -10.37 -3.80
C ILE A 86 -10.71 -10.93 -5.14
N ASP A 87 -11.95 -11.39 -5.24
CA ASP A 87 -12.52 -11.92 -6.48
C ASP A 87 -12.54 -10.86 -7.60
N GLU A 88 -12.90 -9.61 -7.28
CA GLU A 88 -12.85 -8.48 -8.20
C GLU A 88 -11.40 -8.22 -8.69
N LEU A 89 -10.41 -8.29 -7.82
CA LEU A 89 -9.00 -8.13 -8.20
C LEU A 89 -8.50 -9.29 -9.07
N MET A 90 -8.95 -10.50 -8.80
CA MET A 90 -8.56 -11.68 -9.58
C MET A 90 -9.12 -11.68 -11.01
N GLU A 91 -10.13 -10.86 -11.33
CA GLU A 91 -10.56 -10.64 -12.72
C GLU A 91 -9.46 -9.96 -13.56
N VAL A 92 -8.62 -9.12 -12.95
CA VAL A 92 -7.54 -8.36 -13.60
C VAL A 92 -6.13 -8.84 -13.22
N LYS A 93 -6.02 -9.78 -12.28
CA LYS A 93 -4.80 -10.52 -11.90
C LYS A 93 -3.57 -9.61 -11.67
N PRO A 94 -3.61 -8.69 -10.69
CA PRO A 94 -2.42 -7.95 -10.32
C PRO A 94 -1.35 -8.92 -9.76
N GLU A 95 -0.07 -8.59 -9.89
CA GLU A 95 1.01 -9.45 -9.40
C GLU A 95 0.95 -9.65 -7.88
N ILE A 96 0.51 -8.65 -7.13
CA ILE A 96 0.37 -8.70 -5.66
C ILE A 96 -1.01 -8.18 -5.29
N ILE A 97 -1.69 -8.84 -4.39
CA ILE A 97 -2.91 -8.32 -3.74
C ILE A 97 -2.54 -7.92 -2.30
N ALA A 98 -2.82 -6.66 -1.95
CA ALA A 98 -2.67 -6.19 -0.58
C ALA A 98 -4.03 -6.15 0.13
N MET A 99 -3.99 -6.45 1.43
CA MET A 99 -5.15 -6.40 2.32
C MET A 99 -4.76 -5.86 3.69
N ASP A 100 -5.71 -5.24 4.35
CA ASP A 100 -5.56 -4.86 5.76
C ASP A 100 -5.22 -6.09 6.59
N ALA A 101 -4.15 -6.04 7.35
CA ALA A 101 -3.68 -7.11 8.23
C ALA A 101 -3.58 -6.65 9.68
N THR A 102 -4.40 -5.67 10.05
CA THR A 102 -4.49 -5.17 11.43
C THR A 102 -5.30 -6.13 12.31
N ILE A 103 -5.27 -5.91 13.62
CA ILE A 103 -6.05 -6.68 14.60
C ILE A 103 -7.57 -6.41 14.53
N SER A 104 -7.98 -5.43 13.75
CA SER A 104 -9.40 -5.08 13.60
C SER A 104 -10.19 -6.24 12.97
N LYS A 105 -11.46 -6.33 13.35
CA LYS A 105 -12.36 -7.35 12.78
C LYS A 105 -12.85 -6.93 11.41
N ARG A 106 -12.80 -7.87 10.47
CA ARG A 106 -13.36 -7.73 9.13
C ARG A 106 -14.89 -7.78 9.15
N PRO A 107 -15.55 -7.35 8.07
CA PRO A 107 -16.99 -7.52 7.93
C PRO A 107 -17.44 -8.96 8.26
N GLY A 108 -18.57 -9.08 8.95
CA GLY A 108 -19.04 -10.36 9.48
C GLY A 108 -18.20 -10.92 10.64
N ASN A 109 -17.45 -10.05 11.34
CA ASN A 109 -16.64 -10.40 12.52
C ASN A 109 -15.52 -11.45 12.23
N LYS A 110 -15.09 -11.58 10.96
CA LYS A 110 -14.04 -12.52 10.55
C LYS A 110 -12.66 -12.03 11.00
N THR A 111 -11.81 -12.95 11.46
CA THR A 111 -10.42 -12.66 11.81
C THR A 111 -9.53 -12.61 10.57
N LEU A 112 -8.31 -12.06 10.71
CA LEU A 112 -7.30 -12.09 9.64
C LEU A 112 -6.95 -13.54 9.26
N ASP A 113 -6.73 -14.38 10.26
CA ASP A 113 -6.34 -15.80 10.08
C ASP A 113 -7.35 -16.57 9.24
N GLU A 114 -8.64 -16.46 9.59
CA GLU A 114 -9.73 -17.10 8.85
C GLU A 114 -9.82 -16.59 7.42
N PHE A 115 -9.70 -15.29 7.26
CA PHE A 115 -9.79 -14.62 5.96
C PHE A 115 -8.62 -14.97 5.05
N PHE A 116 -7.40 -14.88 5.58
CA PHE A 116 -6.19 -15.16 4.80
C PHE A 116 -6.09 -16.63 4.41
N LYS A 117 -6.50 -17.53 5.30
CA LYS A 117 -6.60 -18.95 4.99
C LYS A 117 -7.53 -19.19 3.80
N GLU A 118 -8.75 -18.62 3.83
CA GLU A 118 -9.71 -18.73 2.72
C GLU A 118 -9.16 -18.18 1.42
N ALA A 119 -8.51 -17.00 1.47
CA ALA A 119 -7.90 -16.36 0.31
C ALA A 119 -6.80 -17.23 -0.32
N LYS A 120 -5.92 -17.80 0.52
CA LYS A 120 -4.82 -18.67 0.12
C LYS A 120 -5.29 -20.01 -0.43
N GLU A 121 -6.32 -20.60 0.15
CA GLU A 121 -6.94 -21.83 -0.35
C GLU A 121 -7.59 -21.62 -1.73
N LYS A 122 -8.26 -20.48 -1.93
CA LYS A 122 -8.92 -20.16 -3.21
C LYS A 122 -7.94 -19.76 -4.32
N TYR A 123 -6.87 -19.03 -3.96
CA TYR A 123 -5.88 -18.48 -4.89
C TYR A 123 -4.44 -18.81 -4.44
N PRO A 124 -4.01 -20.07 -4.52
CA PRO A 124 -2.75 -20.55 -3.94
C PRO A 124 -1.49 -19.94 -4.60
N ASP A 125 -1.57 -19.52 -5.86
CA ASP A 125 -0.43 -18.97 -6.61
C ASP A 125 -0.34 -17.42 -6.52
N GLN A 126 -1.33 -16.76 -5.87
CA GLN A 126 -1.35 -15.31 -5.73
C GLN A 126 -0.33 -14.88 -4.68
N LEU A 127 0.40 -13.77 -4.96
CA LEU A 127 1.26 -13.12 -3.97
C LEU A 127 0.47 -12.14 -3.12
N TRP A 128 0.71 -12.19 -1.80
CA TRP A 128 -0.05 -11.46 -0.81
C TRP A 128 0.79 -10.45 -0.05
N MET A 129 0.27 -9.25 0.14
CA MET A 129 0.87 -8.22 0.97
C MET A 129 -0.05 -7.91 2.16
N ALA A 130 0.54 -7.87 3.35
CA ALA A 130 -0.13 -7.48 4.59
C ALA A 130 0.06 -5.98 4.83
N ASP A 131 -1.02 -5.21 4.92
CA ASP A 131 -0.97 -3.80 5.34
C ASP A 131 -1.11 -3.73 6.86
N CYS A 132 0.00 -3.50 7.57
CA CYS A 132 0.12 -3.53 9.03
C CYS A 132 0.27 -2.13 9.62
N SER A 133 -0.16 -1.97 10.87
CA SER A 133 -0.06 -0.72 11.63
C SER A 133 0.89 -0.80 12.81
N THR A 134 1.19 -2.00 13.31
CA THR A 134 2.10 -2.22 14.44
C THR A 134 3.14 -3.30 14.13
N VAL A 135 4.16 -3.39 14.98
CA VAL A 135 5.18 -4.44 14.89
C VAL A 135 4.56 -5.83 15.13
N GLU A 136 3.66 -5.93 16.08
CA GLU A 136 2.99 -7.18 16.45
C GLU A 136 2.14 -7.72 15.28
N GLU A 137 1.40 -6.83 14.60
CA GLU A 137 0.64 -7.19 13.40
C GLU A 137 1.55 -7.66 12.27
N ALA A 138 2.68 -7.00 12.06
CA ALA A 138 3.66 -7.36 11.05
C ALA A 138 4.28 -8.75 11.31
N LEU A 139 4.64 -9.06 12.57
CA LEU A 139 5.16 -10.36 12.97
C LEU A 139 4.09 -11.45 12.80
N HIS A 140 2.84 -11.18 13.18
CA HIS A 140 1.74 -12.11 12.99
C HIS A 140 1.48 -12.41 11.50
N ALA A 141 1.49 -11.38 10.65
CA ALA A 141 1.34 -11.55 9.20
C ALA A 141 2.50 -12.36 8.60
N ASP A 142 3.74 -12.17 9.10
CA ASP A 142 4.90 -12.97 8.70
C ASP A 142 4.72 -14.45 9.07
N GLU A 143 4.20 -14.74 10.27
CA GLU A 143 3.90 -16.10 10.73
C GLU A 143 2.78 -16.77 9.90
N LEU A 144 1.77 -16.01 9.49
CA LEU A 144 0.69 -16.50 8.61
C LEU A 144 1.19 -16.81 7.19
N GLY A 145 2.37 -16.29 6.80
CA GLY A 145 3.01 -16.55 5.53
C GLY A 145 2.54 -15.64 4.40
N PHE A 146 2.34 -14.36 4.69
CA PHE A 146 2.27 -13.31 3.66
C PHE A 146 3.62 -13.18 2.96
N ASP A 147 3.62 -12.93 1.64
CA ASP A 147 4.86 -12.77 0.86
C ASP A 147 5.54 -11.42 1.10
N PHE A 148 4.74 -10.41 1.46
CA PHE A 148 5.18 -9.04 1.72
C PHE A 148 4.51 -8.49 2.97
N ILE A 149 5.29 -7.77 3.78
CA ILE A 149 4.84 -7.09 4.99
C ILE A 149 4.95 -5.58 4.77
N GLY A 150 3.82 -4.88 4.79
CA GLY A 150 3.73 -3.44 4.55
C GLY A 150 3.52 -2.64 5.82
N THR A 151 4.12 -1.44 5.92
CA THR A 151 3.92 -0.49 7.00
C THR A 151 2.80 0.53 6.72
N THR A 152 1.92 0.18 5.79
CA THR A 152 0.90 1.06 5.18
C THR A 152 0.00 1.74 6.21
N MET A 153 -0.38 1.02 7.26
CA MET A 153 -1.39 1.43 8.23
C MET A 153 -0.80 2.10 9.48
N VAL A 154 0.53 2.29 9.57
CA VAL A 154 1.17 2.99 10.70
C VAL A 154 0.61 4.41 10.84
N GLY A 155 0.03 4.72 11.99
CA GLY A 155 -0.61 6.00 12.32
C GLY A 155 -2.06 6.14 11.86
N TYR A 156 -2.61 5.16 11.13
CA TYR A 156 -3.96 5.22 10.58
C TYR A 156 -5.01 4.38 11.33
N THR A 157 -4.60 3.62 12.34
CA THR A 157 -5.48 2.75 13.13
C THR A 157 -5.59 3.24 14.58
N PRO A 158 -6.62 2.85 15.34
CA PRO A 158 -6.72 3.22 16.75
C PRO A 158 -5.50 2.81 17.58
N GLN A 159 -4.92 1.63 17.33
CA GLN A 159 -3.77 1.09 18.05
C GLN A 159 -2.43 1.76 17.69
N SER A 160 -2.34 2.39 16.51
CA SER A 160 -1.15 3.12 16.07
C SER A 160 -1.38 4.64 15.98
N LYS A 161 -2.45 5.13 16.58
CA LYS A 161 -2.83 6.55 16.49
C LYS A 161 -1.74 7.46 17.04
N GLY A 162 -1.25 8.34 16.17
CA GLY A 162 -0.17 9.27 16.50
C GLY A 162 1.23 8.76 16.16
N ASP A 163 1.38 7.49 15.83
CA ASP A 163 2.64 6.94 15.36
C ASP A 163 2.99 7.49 13.97
N LYS A 164 4.28 7.60 13.72
CA LYS A 164 4.85 7.99 12.44
C LYS A 164 5.97 7.04 12.10
N ILE A 165 6.02 6.61 10.84
CA ILE A 165 7.05 5.66 10.42
C ILE A 165 8.48 6.19 10.64
N GLU A 166 8.68 7.51 10.52
CA GLU A 166 9.97 8.17 10.73
C GLU A 166 10.31 8.44 12.19
N ALA A 167 9.38 8.23 13.13
CA ALA A 167 9.63 8.52 14.56
C ALA A 167 10.77 7.66 15.12
N ASN A 168 11.54 8.23 16.05
CA ASN A 168 12.64 7.56 16.72
C ASN A 168 13.61 6.86 15.75
N ASP A 169 14.00 7.54 14.67
CA ASP A 169 14.89 7.00 13.66
C ASP A 169 14.34 5.71 13.00
N PHE A 170 13.08 5.76 12.60
CA PHE A 170 12.35 4.64 11.96
C PHE A 170 12.27 3.39 12.85
N GLU A 171 12.10 3.54 14.14
CA GLU A 171 12.12 2.43 15.10
C GLU A 171 11.13 1.31 14.72
N ILE A 172 9.90 1.64 14.30
CA ILE A 172 8.89 0.65 13.89
C ILE A 172 9.39 -0.15 12.69
N LEU A 173 9.88 0.53 11.65
CA LEU A 173 10.41 -0.15 10.45
C LEU A 173 11.60 -1.05 10.79
N ARG A 174 12.54 -0.56 11.61
CA ARG A 174 13.72 -1.35 12.03
C ARG A 174 13.30 -2.62 12.76
N LYS A 175 12.32 -2.54 13.66
CA LYS A 175 11.78 -3.71 14.38
C LYS A 175 11.12 -4.70 13.44
N ILE A 176 10.32 -4.22 12.50
CA ILE A 176 9.67 -5.08 11.50
C ILE A 176 10.69 -5.77 10.62
N VAL A 177 11.65 -5.02 10.05
CA VAL A 177 12.72 -5.59 9.20
C VAL A 177 13.56 -6.62 9.95
N ALA A 178 13.87 -6.37 11.22
CA ALA A 178 14.67 -7.29 12.02
C ALA A 178 13.90 -8.54 12.49
N GLY A 179 12.56 -8.42 12.64
CA GLY A 179 11.72 -9.48 13.20
C GLY A 179 11.03 -10.37 12.17
N THR A 180 10.91 -9.94 10.92
CA THR A 180 10.22 -10.68 9.86
C THR A 180 11.20 -11.42 8.95
N LYS A 181 10.74 -12.53 8.37
CA LYS A 181 11.48 -13.35 7.39
C LYS A 181 11.11 -12.98 5.95
N HIS A 182 9.92 -12.44 5.76
CA HIS A 182 9.40 -12.03 4.47
C HIS A 182 9.82 -10.59 4.13
N ARG A 183 9.57 -10.19 2.89
CA ARG A 183 10.02 -8.91 2.35
C ARG A 183 9.21 -7.76 2.91
N VAL A 184 9.87 -6.76 3.47
CA VAL A 184 9.21 -5.57 4.02
C VAL A 184 9.08 -4.50 2.95
N ILE A 185 7.87 -4.01 2.74
CA ILE A 185 7.57 -2.86 1.87
C ILE A 185 7.28 -1.65 2.76
N ALA A 186 8.12 -0.64 2.66
CA ALA A 186 7.91 0.59 3.40
C ALA A 186 6.84 1.46 2.70
N GLU A 187 5.79 1.77 3.41
CA GLU A 187 4.70 2.64 2.96
C GLU A 187 4.16 3.45 4.16
N GLY A 188 3.40 4.49 3.91
CA GLY A 188 2.85 5.38 4.93
C GLY A 188 3.68 6.65 5.10
N THR A 189 3.05 7.80 4.88
CA THR A 189 3.66 9.15 5.01
C THR A 189 5.03 9.34 4.33
N MET A 190 5.34 8.56 3.28
CA MET A 190 6.54 8.70 2.45
C MET A 190 6.40 9.96 1.57
N ASN A 191 6.69 11.12 2.11
CA ASN A 191 6.44 12.43 1.48
C ASN A 191 7.72 13.24 1.18
N THR A 192 8.89 12.67 1.41
CA THR A 192 10.19 13.28 1.06
C THR A 192 11.12 12.27 0.42
N HIS A 193 12.03 12.75 -0.43
CA HIS A 193 13.04 11.93 -1.09
C HIS A 193 13.95 11.22 -0.06
N ASP A 194 14.32 11.95 1.02
CA ASP A 194 15.19 11.41 2.07
C ASP A 194 14.53 10.24 2.81
N LYS A 195 13.24 10.32 3.16
CA LYS A 195 12.53 9.18 3.75
C LYS A 195 12.54 7.96 2.84
N ALA A 196 12.23 8.16 1.55
CA ALA A 196 12.23 7.06 0.58
C ALA A 196 13.61 6.40 0.45
N ARG A 197 14.70 7.16 0.48
CA ARG A 197 16.07 6.65 0.48
C ARG A 197 16.38 5.90 1.79
N GLN A 198 16.10 6.52 2.93
CA GLN A 198 16.43 5.98 4.25
C GLN A 198 15.76 4.64 4.51
N VAL A 199 14.48 4.44 4.16
CA VAL A 199 13.79 3.16 4.40
C VAL A 199 14.46 2.01 3.60
N ILE A 200 15.00 2.28 2.41
CA ILE A 200 15.76 1.29 1.64
C ILE A 200 17.10 0.99 2.33
N GLU A 201 17.81 2.00 2.80
CA GLU A 201 19.07 1.85 3.57
C GLU A 201 18.87 1.05 4.86
N LEU A 202 17.68 1.14 5.47
CA LEU A 202 17.27 0.40 6.65
C LEU A 202 16.83 -1.05 6.38
N GLY A 203 16.83 -1.49 5.13
CA GLY A 203 16.57 -2.86 4.75
C GLY A 203 15.16 -3.13 4.20
N ALA A 204 14.34 -2.12 3.97
CA ALA A 204 13.09 -2.33 3.24
C ALA A 204 13.38 -2.88 1.83
N TYR A 205 12.58 -3.86 1.40
CA TYR A 205 12.71 -4.47 0.07
C TYR A 205 12.44 -3.47 -1.05
N CYS A 206 11.42 -2.67 -0.91
CA CYS A 206 11.08 -1.55 -1.78
C CYS A 206 10.26 -0.50 -1.00
N VAL A 207 9.96 0.62 -1.64
CA VAL A 207 9.19 1.70 -1.03
C VAL A 207 7.99 2.08 -1.90
N VAL A 208 6.83 2.30 -1.26
CA VAL A 208 5.65 2.86 -1.90
C VAL A 208 5.49 4.32 -1.50
N VAL A 209 5.38 5.19 -2.49
CA VAL A 209 5.06 6.60 -2.29
C VAL A 209 3.67 6.89 -2.85
N GLY A 210 2.79 7.37 -1.99
CA GLY A 210 1.36 7.54 -2.30
C GLY A 210 0.92 8.99 -2.39
N SER A 211 0.56 9.57 -1.28
CA SER A 211 -0.27 10.78 -1.18
C SER A 211 0.19 12.00 -1.99
N ILE A 212 1.49 12.14 -2.25
CA ILE A 212 2.02 13.30 -2.96
C ILE A 212 1.89 13.20 -4.49
N PHE A 213 1.76 12.00 -5.07
CA PHE A 213 1.66 11.84 -6.52
C PHE A 213 0.24 12.05 -7.04
N PRO A 214 -0.78 11.28 -6.58
CA PRO A 214 -2.14 11.40 -7.11
C PRO A 214 -2.94 12.57 -6.50
N ARG A 215 -2.33 13.34 -5.59
CA ARG A 215 -3.02 14.43 -4.86
C ARG A 215 -2.28 15.75 -5.00
N PRO A 216 -2.25 16.37 -6.19
CA PRO A 216 -1.61 17.67 -6.39
C PRO A 216 -2.21 18.76 -5.50
N GLN A 217 -3.47 18.62 -5.06
CA GLN A 217 -4.09 19.52 -4.08
C GLN A 217 -3.34 19.54 -2.74
N LEU A 218 -2.75 18.42 -2.30
CA LEU A 218 -1.96 18.37 -1.07
C LEU A 218 -0.61 19.07 -1.25
N ILE A 219 0.01 18.92 -2.41
CA ILE A 219 1.24 19.61 -2.76
C ILE A 219 0.98 21.13 -2.81
N THR A 220 -0.06 21.54 -3.53
CA THR A 220 -0.47 22.95 -3.61
C THR A 220 -0.73 23.54 -2.21
N LYS A 221 -1.48 22.78 -1.37
CA LYS A 221 -1.75 23.20 0.01
C LYS A 221 -0.47 23.41 0.82
N SER A 222 0.53 22.56 0.68
CA SER A 222 1.79 22.69 1.43
C SER A 222 2.54 23.99 1.08
N PHE A 223 2.55 24.39 -0.19
CA PHE A 223 3.11 25.67 -0.59
C PHE A 223 2.31 26.86 -0.04
N VAL A 224 0.98 26.82 -0.13
CA VAL A 224 0.12 27.88 0.41
C VAL A 224 0.29 28.03 1.92
N ASP A 225 0.33 26.92 2.66
CA ASP A 225 0.50 26.93 4.11
C ASP A 225 1.86 27.56 4.51
N GLU A 226 2.93 27.28 3.75
CA GLU A 226 4.23 27.88 4.00
C GLU A 226 4.22 29.40 3.72
N MET A 227 3.57 29.84 2.63
CA MET A 227 3.47 31.27 2.29
C MET A 227 2.66 32.05 3.33
N LYS A 228 1.61 31.46 3.92
CA LYS A 228 0.81 32.09 4.98
C LYS A 228 1.58 32.43 6.25
N LYS A 229 2.72 31.77 6.51
CA LYS A 229 3.58 32.13 7.65
C LYS A 229 4.21 33.53 7.52
N LEU A 230 4.20 34.12 6.32
CA LEU A 230 4.65 35.50 6.10
C LEU A 230 3.59 36.54 6.43
N GLU A 231 2.32 36.12 6.62
CA GLU A 231 1.19 36.98 6.92
C GLU A 231 0.90 37.06 8.42
N ALA A 232 1.60 36.26 9.24
CA ALA A 232 1.49 36.20 10.70
C ALA A 232 2.64 36.95 11.39
#